data_3e5a37af72003aa91856ecbab72466fc
#
_entry.id   3e5a37af72003aa91856ecbab72466fc
#
_cell.length_a   1.000
_cell.length_b   1.000
_cell.length_c   1.000
_cell.angle_alpha   90.00
_cell.angle_beta   90.00
_cell.angle_gamma   90.00
#
_symmetry.space_group_name_H-M   'P 1'
#
loop_
_entity.id
_entity.type
_entity.pdbx_description
1 polymer ?
#
loop_
_entity_poly.entity_id
_entity_poly.type
_entity_poly.pdbx_seq_one_letter_code
_entity_poly.pdbx_strand_id
1 'polypeptide(L)'
;MRAALRRAVADLWARRRDPAVTQTVRSTAAATISYVVALQLSSEAAPLTAPLTALLVVQVTLYSTLTTGIRRVNSVVVGVIIAIAFSALVGLTWWSLGLIILASLVVGRFVRVDEFVPEVAISAMLVLGVTQVTDTAWDRVLETLIGAVVGLTFNTVLVPPVWVGTAGESIEDLARRMRRLMLGIGEELTSPVPVDRAAARLYEARRLDNDVADVDAALRQAEDSLRLNPRVKEGVLHRIVLRTGLDTLEICAVVLRVLARTLTDLARERRGTELFPKDVALALEDLLDRVADTLVSFAVLVSTHVSADADAAEERLAGELRAARAVRDHAAELLLQVVQRDPREWQLYGALLAEVDRILDELDLDHRSRRLMEELDRHSRERAERRPRLSAFYDRLGV
;
A
#
# COMPACT_ATOMS: atom_id res chain seq x y z
N MET A 1 29.54 -24.93 20.97
CA MET A 1 28.38 -25.18 20.10
C MET A 1 27.04 -25.13 20.85
N ARG A 2 26.83 -25.89 21.95
CA ARG A 2 25.56 -25.90 22.72
C ARG A 2 25.15 -24.53 23.35
N ALA A 3 26.13 -23.72 23.82
CA ALA A 3 25.86 -22.41 24.41
C ALA A 3 25.48 -21.34 23.37
N ALA A 4 26.04 -21.41 22.16
CA ALA A 4 25.67 -20.55 21.04
C ALA A 4 24.27 -20.87 20.52
N LEU A 5 23.92 -22.15 20.44
CA LEU A 5 22.58 -22.61 20.06
C LEU A 5 21.51 -22.15 21.09
N ARG A 6 21.81 -22.22 22.40
CA ARG A 6 20.89 -21.75 23.44
C ARG A 6 20.67 -20.23 23.40
N ARG A 7 21.72 -19.44 23.10
CA ARG A 7 21.59 -17.99 22.92
C ARG A 7 20.78 -17.66 21.68
N ALA A 8 21.05 -18.31 20.53
CA ALA A 8 20.29 -18.12 19.31
C ALA A 8 18.79 -18.50 19.49
N VAL A 9 18.50 -19.56 20.23
CA VAL A 9 17.12 -19.96 20.57
C VAL A 9 16.49 -18.95 21.53
N ALA A 10 17.21 -18.44 22.53
CA ALA A 10 16.70 -17.41 23.43
C ALA A 10 16.42 -16.07 22.71
N ASP A 11 17.30 -15.67 21.78
CA ASP A 11 17.11 -14.48 20.93
C ASP A 11 15.93 -14.66 19.95
N LEU A 12 15.72 -15.86 19.40
CA LEU A 12 14.53 -16.20 18.61
C LEU A 12 13.25 -16.15 19.44
N TRP A 13 13.29 -16.58 20.71
CA TRP A 13 12.14 -16.48 21.62
C TRP A 13 11.82 -15.05 22.02
N ALA A 14 12.82 -14.20 22.22
CA ALA A 14 12.66 -12.76 22.46
C ALA A 14 12.07 -12.04 21.24
N ARG A 15 12.44 -12.48 20.04
CA ARG A 15 11.91 -11.99 18.74
C ARG A 15 10.61 -12.67 18.28
N ARG A 16 9.98 -13.48 19.12
CA ARG A 16 8.74 -14.23 18.77
C ARG A 16 7.56 -13.33 18.34
N ARG A 17 7.65 -12.01 18.59
CA ARG A 17 6.70 -11.01 18.11
C ARG A 17 7.08 -10.40 16.76
N ASP A 18 8.25 -10.75 16.21
CA ASP A 18 8.67 -10.31 14.89
C ASP A 18 7.88 -11.11 13.82
N PRO A 19 7.09 -10.44 12.98
CA PRO A 19 6.28 -11.09 11.96
C PRO A 19 7.11 -11.92 10.97
N ALA A 20 8.33 -11.50 10.67
CA ALA A 20 9.24 -12.23 9.78
C ALA A 20 9.65 -13.58 10.37
N VAL A 21 9.96 -13.64 11.67
CA VAL A 21 10.33 -14.89 12.38
C VAL A 21 9.13 -15.84 12.41
N THR A 22 7.95 -15.33 12.73
CA THR A 22 6.72 -16.13 12.77
C THR A 22 6.39 -16.72 11.40
N GLN A 23 6.54 -15.94 10.33
CA GLN A 23 6.31 -16.40 8.96
C GLN A 23 7.31 -17.49 8.58
N THR A 24 8.61 -17.29 8.86
CA THR A 24 9.66 -18.28 8.56
C THR A 24 9.40 -19.60 9.24
N VAL A 25 9.09 -19.60 10.53
CA VAL A 25 8.78 -20.84 11.29
C VAL A 25 7.54 -21.53 10.72
N ARG A 26 6.50 -20.78 10.40
CA ARG A 26 5.26 -21.31 9.84
C ARG A 26 5.46 -21.92 8.45
N SER A 27 6.19 -21.23 7.56
CA SER A 27 6.49 -21.73 6.21
C SER A 27 7.35 -23.00 6.27
N THR A 28 8.35 -23.04 7.16
CA THR A 28 9.21 -24.23 7.35
C THR A 28 8.40 -25.40 7.88
N ALA A 29 7.55 -25.20 8.89
CA ALA A 29 6.71 -26.25 9.45
C ALA A 29 5.71 -26.79 8.41
N ALA A 30 5.05 -25.91 7.65
CA ALA A 30 4.14 -26.31 6.58
C ALA A 30 4.85 -27.11 5.48
N ALA A 31 6.04 -26.68 5.05
CA ALA A 31 6.84 -27.40 4.07
C ALA A 31 7.26 -28.78 4.57
N THR A 32 7.71 -28.90 5.82
CA THR A 32 8.11 -30.16 6.41
C THR A 32 6.93 -31.14 6.51
N ILE A 33 5.77 -30.67 6.97
CA ILE A 33 4.58 -31.50 7.10
C ILE A 33 4.05 -31.91 5.73
N SER A 34 4.05 -31.01 4.73
CA SER A 34 3.62 -31.36 3.38
C SER A 34 4.52 -32.44 2.76
N TYR A 35 5.82 -32.40 3.02
CA TYR A 35 6.74 -33.45 2.60
C TYR A 35 6.40 -34.81 3.23
N VAL A 36 6.18 -34.85 4.55
CA VAL A 36 5.79 -36.07 5.26
C VAL A 36 4.47 -36.64 4.75
N VAL A 37 3.47 -35.77 4.49
CA VAL A 37 2.19 -36.20 3.92
C VAL A 37 2.38 -36.74 2.50
N ALA A 38 3.17 -36.06 1.68
CA ALA A 38 3.44 -36.48 0.32
C ALA A 38 4.18 -37.84 0.24
N LEU A 39 5.11 -38.11 1.14
CA LEU A 39 5.78 -39.44 1.25
C LEU A 39 4.81 -40.58 1.47
N GLN A 40 3.61 -40.34 2.02
CA GLN A 40 2.61 -41.37 2.26
C GLN A 40 1.61 -41.52 1.10
N LEU A 41 1.46 -40.50 0.27
CA LEU A 41 0.40 -40.42 -0.74
C LEU A 41 0.91 -40.41 -2.19
N SER A 42 2.16 -40.00 -2.43
CA SER A 42 2.80 -39.99 -3.75
C SER A 42 3.57 -41.29 -3.98
N SER A 43 3.65 -41.69 -5.23
CA SER A 43 4.43 -42.84 -5.65
C SER A 43 5.92 -42.51 -5.84
N GLU A 44 6.28 -41.23 -5.80
CA GLU A 44 7.66 -40.78 -5.98
C GLU A 44 8.52 -40.96 -4.74
N ALA A 45 9.77 -41.45 -4.93
CA ALA A 45 10.71 -41.69 -3.83
C ALA A 45 11.10 -40.40 -3.07
N ALA A 46 11.01 -39.22 -3.70
CA ALA A 46 11.34 -37.95 -3.11
C ALA A 46 10.35 -36.85 -3.60
N PRO A 47 9.17 -36.72 -2.97
CA PRO A 47 8.11 -35.80 -3.41
C PRO A 47 8.42 -34.35 -3.02
N LEU A 48 9.37 -33.70 -3.73
CA LEU A 48 9.86 -32.37 -3.41
C LEU A 48 8.92 -31.25 -3.86
N THR A 49 7.97 -31.54 -4.75
CA THR A 49 6.98 -30.54 -5.22
C THR A 49 6.02 -30.10 -4.12
N ALA A 50 5.65 -30.99 -3.20
CA ALA A 50 4.74 -30.69 -2.11
C ALA A 50 5.33 -29.67 -1.11
N PRO A 51 6.54 -29.85 -0.54
CA PRO A 51 7.15 -28.86 0.34
C PRO A 51 7.46 -27.54 -0.37
N LEU A 52 7.89 -27.58 -1.64
CA LEU A 52 8.09 -26.38 -2.45
C LEU A 52 6.78 -25.60 -2.61
N THR A 53 5.68 -26.29 -2.90
CA THR A 53 4.37 -25.67 -3.02
C THR A 53 3.90 -25.08 -1.69
N ALA A 54 4.02 -25.82 -0.59
CA ALA A 54 3.65 -25.31 0.73
C ALA A 54 4.45 -24.06 1.11
N LEU A 55 5.76 -24.04 0.83
CA LEU A 55 6.63 -22.89 1.08
C LEU A 55 6.20 -21.64 0.29
N LEU A 56 5.82 -21.79 -0.97
CA LEU A 56 5.41 -20.70 -1.84
C LEU A 56 3.97 -20.25 -1.61
N VAL A 57 3.10 -21.15 -1.17
CA VAL A 57 1.67 -20.87 -0.91
C VAL A 57 1.47 -20.20 0.43
N VAL A 58 2.28 -20.51 1.47
CA VAL A 58 2.16 -19.87 2.79
C VAL A 58 2.57 -18.42 2.70
N GLN A 59 1.56 -17.54 2.63
CA GLN A 59 1.70 -16.10 2.55
C GLN A 59 1.40 -15.42 3.89
N VAL A 60 1.58 -14.11 3.93
CA VAL A 60 1.35 -13.28 5.12
C VAL A 60 -0.12 -13.26 5.51
N THR A 61 -1.04 -13.28 4.54
CA THR A 61 -2.49 -13.27 4.77
C THR A 61 -3.17 -14.55 4.29
N LEU A 62 -4.33 -14.89 4.86
CA LEU A 62 -5.11 -16.05 4.45
C LEU A 62 -5.62 -15.90 3.01
N TYR A 63 -6.04 -14.70 2.63
CA TYR A 63 -6.53 -14.41 1.28
C TYR A 63 -5.42 -14.59 0.22
N SER A 64 -4.23 -14.04 0.47
CA SER A 64 -3.11 -14.23 -0.46
C SER A 64 -2.66 -15.68 -0.53
N THR A 65 -2.69 -16.42 0.59
CA THR A 65 -2.41 -17.87 0.62
C THR A 65 -3.38 -18.65 -0.27
N LEU A 66 -4.69 -18.39 -0.16
CA LEU A 66 -5.69 -19.08 -0.98
C LEU A 66 -5.53 -18.73 -2.47
N THR A 67 -5.36 -17.46 -2.80
CA THR A 67 -5.22 -17.00 -4.19
C THR A 67 -3.96 -17.57 -4.84
N THR A 68 -2.84 -17.52 -4.12
CA THR A 68 -1.55 -18.08 -4.55
C THR A 68 -1.65 -19.60 -4.73
N GLY A 69 -2.29 -20.30 -3.78
CA GLY A 69 -2.50 -21.75 -3.87
C GLY A 69 -3.33 -22.14 -5.11
N ILE A 70 -4.43 -21.46 -5.37
CA ILE A 70 -5.27 -21.72 -6.54
C ILE A 70 -4.49 -21.45 -7.84
N ARG A 71 -3.79 -20.31 -7.94
CA ARG A 71 -3.00 -19.97 -9.13
C ARG A 71 -1.90 -20.99 -9.39
N ARG A 72 -1.23 -21.44 -8.34
CA ARG A 72 -0.17 -22.45 -8.44
C ARG A 72 -0.70 -23.80 -8.89
N VAL A 73 -1.80 -24.29 -8.31
CA VAL A 73 -2.44 -25.53 -8.75
C VAL A 73 -2.84 -25.43 -10.23
N ASN A 74 -3.48 -24.32 -10.63
CA ASN A 74 -3.87 -24.09 -12.01
C ASN A 74 -2.66 -24.09 -12.96
N SER A 75 -1.54 -23.45 -12.57
CA SER A 75 -0.34 -23.39 -13.41
C SER A 75 0.25 -24.78 -13.64
N VAL A 76 0.31 -25.62 -12.58
CA VAL A 76 0.82 -26.99 -12.68
C VAL A 76 -0.11 -27.85 -13.53
N VAL A 77 -1.42 -27.80 -13.31
CA VAL A 77 -2.41 -28.56 -14.10
C VAL A 77 -2.31 -28.21 -15.59
N VAL A 78 -2.26 -26.92 -15.92
CA VAL A 78 -2.10 -26.45 -17.30
C VAL A 78 -0.79 -26.93 -17.92
N GLY A 79 0.32 -26.85 -17.17
CA GLY A 79 1.62 -27.35 -17.63
C GLY A 79 1.62 -28.85 -17.90
N VAL A 80 0.99 -29.62 -17.02
CA VAL A 80 0.81 -31.08 -17.16
C VAL A 80 -0.03 -31.43 -18.40
N ILE A 81 -1.14 -30.75 -18.64
CA ILE A 81 -2.00 -30.95 -19.82
C ILE A 81 -1.20 -30.68 -21.11
N ILE A 82 -0.44 -29.61 -21.15
CA ILE A 82 0.43 -29.27 -22.28
C ILE A 82 1.47 -30.39 -22.51
N ALA A 83 2.10 -30.89 -21.44
CA ALA A 83 3.10 -31.95 -21.52
C ALA A 83 2.52 -33.27 -22.09
N ILE A 84 1.35 -33.68 -21.62
CA ILE A 84 0.66 -34.87 -22.11
C ILE A 84 0.33 -34.73 -23.60
N ALA A 85 -0.21 -33.58 -24.03
CA ALA A 85 -0.52 -33.31 -25.42
C ALA A 85 0.73 -33.36 -26.32
N PHE A 86 1.83 -32.74 -25.87
CA PHE A 86 3.10 -32.74 -26.60
C PHE A 86 3.75 -34.15 -26.63
N SER A 87 3.73 -34.89 -25.54
CA SER A 87 4.26 -36.23 -25.48
C SER A 87 3.57 -37.18 -26.45
N ALA A 88 2.25 -37.03 -26.61
CA ALA A 88 1.46 -37.84 -27.56
C ALA A 88 1.76 -37.49 -29.01
N LEU A 89 2.22 -36.27 -29.36
CA LEU A 89 2.39 -35.79 -30.74
C LEU A 89 3.84 -35.91 -31.22
N VAL A 90 4.83 -35.58 -30.38
CA VAL A 90 6.19 -35.26 -30.87
C VAL A 90 7.30 -35.97 -30.10
N GLY A 91 7.11 -36.29 -28.83
CA GLY A 91 8.16 -36.80 -27.93
C GLY A 91 9.22 -35.73 -27.57
N LEU A 92 10.27 -36.16 -26.81
CA LEU A 92 11.34 -35.29 -26.33
C LEU A 92 12.46 -35.12 -27.36
N THR A 93 12.60 -33.93 -27.94
CA THR A 93 13.72 -33.50 -28.80
C THR A 93 14.14 -32.09 -28.42
N TRP A 94 15.32 -31.63 -28.85
CA TRP A 94 15.80 -30.28 -28.49
C TRP A 94 14.87 -29.16 -28.98
N TRP A 95 14.26 -29.31 -30.16
CA TRP A 95 13.34 -28.33 -30.71
C TRP A 95 11.92 -28.43 -30.09
N SER A 96 11.45 -29.66 -29.73
CA SER A 96 10.17 -29.84 -29.03
C SER A 96 10.21 -29.23 -27.62
N LEU A 97 11.39 -29.29 -26.96
CA LEU A 97 11.60 -28.61 -25.68
C LEU A 97 11.41 -27.08 -25.82
N GLY A 98 11.98 -26.47 -26.85
CA GLY A 98 11.79 -25.05 -27.12
C GLY A 98 10.34 -24.69 -27.40
N LEU A 99 9.66 -25.53 -28.20
CA LEU A 99 8.26 -25.32 -28.57
C LEU A 99 7.30 -25.47 -27.38
N ILE A 100 7.51 -26.47 -26.50
CA ILE A 100 6.68 -26.64 -25.31
C ILE A 100 6.85 -25.50 -24.31
N ILE A 101 8.08 -24.98 -24.14
CA ILE A 101 8.32 -23.82 -23.31
C ILE A 101 7.56 -22.61 -23.84
N LEU A 102 7.68 -22.32 -25.15
CA LEU A 102 6.97 -21.23 -25.78
C LEU A 102 5.44 -21.36 -25.66
N ALA A 103 4.91 -22.56 -25.96
CA ALA A 103 3.47 -22.83 -25.85
C ALA A 103 2.99 -22.64 -24.38
N SER A 104 3.76 -23.15 -23.41
CA SER A 104 3.44 -23.04 -21.98
C SER A 104 3.43 -21.59 -21.50
N LEU A 105 4.39 -20.77 -21.91
CA LEU A 105 4.42 -19.34 -21.58
C LEU A 105 3.24 -18.58 -22.21
N VAL A 106 2.89 -18.89 -23.45
CA VAL A 106 1.75 -18.27 -24.13
C VAL A 106 0.44 -18.67 -23.45
N VAL A 107 0.21 -19.98 -23.24
CA VAL A 107 -1.01 -20.50 -22.59
C VAL A 107 -1.12 -20.00 -21.16
N GLY A 108 -0.03 -19.99 -20.39
CA GLY A 108 0.01 -19.48 -19.03
C GLY A 108 -0.46 -18.03 -18.93
N ARG A 109 -0.11 -17.22 -19.93
CA ARG A 109 -0.56 -15.82 -20.01
C ARG A 109 -2.06 -15.71 -20.31
N PHE A 110 -2.61 -16.57 -21.15
CA PHE A 110 -4.05 -16.64 -21.42
C PHE A 110 -4.87 -17.11 -20.20
N VAL A 111 -4.35 -18.05 -19.45
CA VAL A 111 -5.01 -18.57 -18.22
C VAL A 111 -4.93 -17.60 -17.05
N ARG A 112 -4.18 -16.50 -17.18
CA ARG A 112 -4.03 -15.45 -16.16
C ARG A 112 -3.51 -15.98 -14.82
N VAL A 113 -2.50 -16.83 -14.87
CA VAL A 113 -1.81 -17.31 -13.64
C VAL A 113 -0.76 -16.33 -13.13
N ASP A 114 -0.67 -15.13 -13.75
CA ASP A 114 0.17 -13.98 -13.38
C ASP A 114 1.64 -14.39 -13.08
N GLU A 115 2.05 -14.34 -11.80
CA GLU A 115 3.41 -14.64 -11.37
C GLU A 115 3.81 -16.11 -11.61
N PHE A 116 2.85 -17.03 -11.81
CA PHE A 116 3.08 -18.47 -12.00
C PHE A 116 3.17 -18.89 -13.48
N VAL A 117 3.24 -17.96 -14.43
CA VAL A 117 3.43 -18.28 -15.85
C VAL A 117 4.69 -19.13 -16.09
N PRO A 118 5.87 -18.86 -15.50
CA PRO A 118 7.03 -19.75 -15.62
C PRO A 118 6.81 -21.15 -15.08
N GLU A 119 5.98 -21.31 -14.06
CA GLU A 119 5.66 -22.61 -13.45
C GLU A 119 4.92 -23.55 -14.42
N VAL A 120 4.09 -22.98 -15.31
CA VAL A 120 3.45 -23.75 -16.40
C VAL A 120 4.51 -24.38 -17.27
N ALA A 121 5.53 -23.63 -17.69
CA ALA A 121 6.62 -24.12 -18.52
C ALA A 121 7.52 -25.13 -17.78
N ILE A 122 7.84 -24.87 -16.51
CA ILE A 122 8.62 -25.77 -15.67
C ILE A 122 7.89 -27.11 -15.48
N SER A 123 6.60 -27.09 -15.22
CA SER A 123 5.79 -28.30 -15.05
C SER A 123 5.68 -29.07 -16.36
N ALA A 124 5.47 -28.41 -17.46
CA ALA A 124 5.39 -29.03 -18.78
C ALA A 124 6.73 -29.70 -19.18
N MET A 125 7.84 -29.00 -18.96
CA MET A 125 9.19 -29.49 -19.27
C MET A 125 9.56 -30.70 -18.40
N LEU A 126 9.30 -30.66 -17.11
CA LEU A 126 9.65 -31.77 -16.17
C LEU A 126 8.84 -33.02 -16.49
N VAL A 127 7.55 -32.89 -16.79
CA VAL A 127 6.70 -34.04 -17.13
C VAL A 127 7.08 -34.62 -18.50
N LEU A 128 7.38 -33.79 -19.51
CA LEU A 128 7.80 -34.25 -20.83
C LEU A 128 9.16 -34.99 -20.78
N GLY A 129 10.05 -34.62 -19.84
CA GLY A 129 11.41 -35.18 -19.71
C GLY A 129 11.46 -36.57 -19.12
N VAL A 130 10.34 -37.16 -18.69
CA VAL A 130 10.28 -38.48 -18.02
C VAL A 130 9.70 -39.55 -18.93
N THR A 131 10.17 -40.80 -18.77
CA THR A 131 9.73 -41.94 -19.59
C THR A 131 8.29 -42.37 -19.31
N GLN A 132 7.79 -42.15 -18.09
CA GLN A 132 6.42 -42.47 -17.63
C GLN A 132 5.58 -41.20 -17.43
N VAL A 133 5.23 -40.55 -18.52
CA VAL A 133 4.58 -39.21 -18.53
C VAL A 133 3.30 -39.19 -17.70
N THR A 134 2.47 -40.24 -17.76
CA THR A 134 1.16 -40.28 -17.08
C THR A 134 1.28 -40.34 -15.58
N ASP A 135 2.16 -41.21 -15.06
CA ASP A 135 2.33 -41.40 -13.62
C ASP A 135 2.99 -40.14 -12.98
N THR A 136 4.06 -39.68 -13.61
CA THR A 136 4.73 -38.44 -13.16
C THR A 136 3.81 -37.20 -13.25
N ALA A 137 2.95 -37.14 -14.26
CA ALA A 137 1.98 -36.09 -14.41
C ALA A 137 0.98 -36.06 -13.25
N TRP A 138 0.48 -37.23 -12.85
CA TRP A 138 -0.45 -37.37 -11.75
C TRP A 138 0.20 -37.05 -10.40
N ASP A 139 1.40 -37.62 -10.14
CA ASP A 139 2.13 -37.36 -8.91
C ASP A 139 2.44 -35.88 -8.73
N ARG A 140 2.81 -35.16 -9.80
CA ARG A 140 3.07 -33.72 -9.75
C ARG A 140 1.83 -32.90 -9.39
N VAL A 141 0.67 -33.21 -9.93
CA VAL A 141 -0.60 -32.57 -9.57
C VAL A 141 -0.96 -32.90 -8.12
N LEU A 142 -0.84 -34.17 -7.72
CA LEU A 142 -1.15 -34.63 -6.36
C LEU A 142 -0.25 -33.93 -5.31
N GLU A 143 1.05 -33.90 -5.53
CA GLU A 143 2.00 -33.21 -4.64
C GLU A 143 1.72 -31.72 -4.53
N THR A 144 1.39 -31.06 -5.66
CA THR A 144 1.02 -29.64 -5.66
C THR A 144 -0.25 -29.40 -4.84
N LEU A 145 -1.26 -30.26 -4.97
CA LEU A 145 -2.49 -30.21 -4.17
C LEU A 145 -2.20 -30.42 -2.68
N ILE A 146 -1.40 -31.43 -2.34
CA ILE A 146 -0.98 -31.67 -0.94
C ILE A 146 -0.30 -30.44 -0.36
N GLY A 147 0.68 -29.88 -1.07
CA GLY A 147 1.38 -28.66 -0.65
C GLY A 147 0.45 -27.47 -0.46
N ALA A 148 -0.48 -27.27 -1.39
CA ALA A 148 -1.46 -26.17 -1.32
C ALA A 148 -2.44 -26.35 -0.14
N VAL A 149 -2.98 -27.56 0.06
CA VAL A 149 -3.92 -27.86 1.16
C VAL A 149 -3.23 -27.76 2.52
N VAL A 150 -2.03 -28.33 2.67
CA VAL A 150 -1.26 -28.23 3.91
C VAL A 150 -0.89 -26.77 4.20
N GLY A 151 -0.42 -26.01 3.20
CA GLY A 151 -0.10 -24.60 3.34
C GLY A 151 -1.31 -23.76 3.77
N LEU A 152 -2.48 -23.99 3.15
CA LEU A 152 -3.72 -23.32 3.49
C LEU A 152 -4.19 -23.68 4.91
N THR A 153 -4.16 -24.97 5.26
CA THR A 153 -4.55 -25.46 6.61
C THR A 153 -3.66 -24.84 7.67
N PHE A 154 -2.36 -24.84 7.46
CA PHE A 154 -1.39 -24.23 8.38
C PHE A 154 -1.64 -22.73 8.56
N ASN A 155 -1.94 -22.03 7.46
CA ASN A 155 -2.23 -20.61 7.52
C ASN A 155 -3.59 -20.30 8.17
N THR A 156 -4.55 -21.23 8.12
CA THR A 156 -5.85 -21.10 8.77
C THR A 156 -5.79 -21.39 10.27
N VAL A 157 -5.04 -22.42 10.67
CA VAL A 157 -4.90 -22.85 12.07
C VAL A 157 -4.03 -21.87 12.86
N LEU A 158 -2.92 -21.44 12.27
CA LEU A 158 -2.03 -20.43 12.82
C LEU A 158 -2.44 -19.04 12.27
N VAL A 159 -3.65 -18.59 12.64
CA VAL A 159 -4.23 -17.32 12.17
C VAL A 159 -3.19 -16.21 12.21
N PRO A 160 -2.85 -15.59 11.06
CA PRO A 160 -1.94 -14.47 11.04
C PRO A 160 -2.51 -13.29 11.86
N PRO A 161 -1.67 -12.49 12.52
CA PRO A 161 -2.12 -11.32 13.24
C PRO A 161 -2.89 -10.39 12.30
N VAL A 162 -3.92 -9.74 12.83
CA VAL A 162 -4.67 -8.72 12.07
C VAL A 162 -3.79 -7.47 11.97
N TRP A 163 -3.38 -7.13 10.75
CA TRP A 163 -2.42 -6.05 10.46
C TRP A 163 -3.04 -4.64 10.47
N VAL A 164 -4.29 -4.50 10.91
CA VAL A 164 -4.99 -3.20 10.89
C VAL A 164 -4.33 -2.18 11.81
N GLY A 165 -3.88 -2.59 13.01
CA GLY A 165 -3.13 -1.71 13.91
C GLY A 165 -1.83 -1.20 13.29
N THR A 166 -1.09 -2.09 12.63
CA THR A 166 0.17 -1.73 11.94
C THR A 166 -0.06 -0.76 10.77
N ALA A 167 -1.19 -0.86 10.06
CA ALA A 167 -1.54 0.09 9.01
C ALA A 167 -1.85 1.49 9.58
N GLY A 168 -2.55 1.58 10.71
CA GLY A 168 -2.77 2.84 11.42
C GLY A 168 -1.45 3.48 11.90
N GLU A 169 -0.56 2.68 12.50
CA GLU A 169 0.79 3.14 12.90
C GLU A 169 1.60 3.65 11.71
N SER A 170 1.49 3.01 10.53
CA SER A 170 2.18 3.45 9.31
C SER A 170 1.67 4.81 8.81
N ILE A 171 0.35 5.07 8.92
CA ILE A 171 -0.25 6.38 8.60
C ILE A 171 0.28 7.46 9.55
N GLU A 172 0.34 7.17 10.86
CA GLU A 172 0.90 8.11 11.84
C GLU A 172 2.39 8.37 11.60
N ASP A 173 3.17 7.34 11.23
CA ASP A 173 4.59 7.50 10.92
C ASP A 173 4.81 8.36 9.67
N LEU A 174 3.97 8.23 8.63
CA LEU A 174 3.98 9.11 7.48
C LEU A 174 3.72 10.56 7.90
N ALA A 175 2.67 10.80 8.69
CA ALA A 175 2.35 12.14 9.19
C ALA A 175 3.49 12.74 10.02
N ARG A 176 4.15 11.94 10.89
CA ARG A 176 5.32 12.37 11.66
C ARG A 176 6.51 12.72 10.77
N ARG A 177 6.72 12.04 9.62
CA ARG A 177 7.76 12.38 8.64
C ARG A 177 7.44 13.71 7.96
N MET A 178 6.20 13.90 7.53
CA MET A 178 5.75 15.17 6.94
C MET A 178 5.89 16.32 7.94
N ARG A 179 5.52 16.11 9.20
CA ARG A 179 5.71 17.07 10.29
C ARG A 179 7.19 17.49 10.41
N ARG A 180 8.12 16.53 10.48
CA ARG A 180 9.56 16.83 10.58
C ARG A 180 10.06 17.67 9.40
N LEU A 181 9.58 17.38 8.21
CA LEU A 181 9.94 18.14 7.02
C LEU A 181 9.42 19.58 7.10
N MET A 182 8.17 19.78 7.55
CA MET A 182 7.56 21.11 7.68
C MET A 182 8.29 21.95 8.73
N LEU A 183 8.57 21.37 9.92
CA LEU A 183 9.34 22.02 10.97
C LEU A 183 10.73 22.44 10.46
N GLY A 184 11.44 21.52 9.77
CA GLY A 184 12.75 21.85 9.21
C GLY A 184 12.72 22.91 8.11
N ILE A 185 11.63 23.00 7.34
CA ILE A 185 11.42 24.12 6.40
C ILE A 185 11.19 25.40 7.17
N GLY A 186 10.31 25.41 8.18
CA GLY A 186 9.98 26.59 9.00
C GLY A 186 11.21 27.19 9.66
N GLU A 187 12.00 26.37 10.38
CA GLU A 187 13.23 26.80 11.05
C GLU A 187 14.23 27.47 10.07
N GLU A 188 14.27 27.00 8.83
CA GLU A 188 15.19 27.55 7.82
C GLU A 188 14.73 28.93 7.29
N LEU A 189 13.45 29.28 7.36
CA LEU A 189 12.94 30.55 6.83
C LEU A 189 13.45 31.79 7.61
N THR A 190 13.84 31.61 8.86
CA THR A 190 14.27 32.70 9.75
C THR A 190 15.74 33.13 9.56
N SER A 191 16.45 32.46 8.65
CA SER A 191 17.87 32.73 8.35
C SER A 191 18.11 32.65 6.83
N PRO A 192 19.23 33.21 6.31
CA PRO A 192 19.58 33.03 4.91
C PRO A 192 19.72 31.56 4.56
N VAL A 193 18.90 31.06 3.64
CA VAL A 193 18.86 29.64 3.25
C VAL A 193 19.82 29.36 2.11
N PRO A 194 20.88 28.53 2.31
CA PRO A 194 21.70 28.07 1.21
C PRO A 194 20.88 27.23 0.23
N VAL A 195 21.10 27.40 -1.07
CA VAL A 195 20.39 26.67 -2.13
C VAL A 195 20.47 25.15 -1.94
N ASP A 196 21.61 24.65 -1.50
CA ASP A 196 21.83 23.20 -1.27
C ASP A 196 20.94 22.68 -0.13
N ARG A 197 20.72 23.49 0.91
CA ARG A 197 19.82 23.13 2.02
C ARG A 197 18.36 23.10 1.57
N ALA A 198 17.91 24.13 0.85
CA ALA A 198 16.56 24.14 0.26
C ALA A 198 16.36 22.94 -0.71
N ALA A 199 17.39 22.63 -1.52
CA ALA A 199 17.36 21.46 -2.40
C ALA A 199 17.30 20.12 -1.63
N ALA A 200 17.94 20.02 -0.47
CA ALA A 200 17.84 18.85 0.39
C ALA A 200 16.40 18.67 0.93
N ARG A 201 15.73 19.75 1.35
CA ARG A 201 14.30 19.70 1.75
C ARG A 201 13.40 19.26 0.61
N LEU A 202 13.63 19.78 -0.60
CA LEU A 202 12.89 19.31 -1.78
C LEU A 202 13.15 17.81 -2.07
N TYR A 203 14.37 17.33 -1.86
CA TYR A 203 14.66 15.90 -2.00
C TYR A 203 13.92 15.06 -0.94
N GLU A 204 13.89 15.52 0.32
CA GLU A 204 13.09 14.88 1.38
C GLU A 204 11.60 14.87 1.04
N ALA A 205 11.05 15.98 0.53
CA ALA A 205 9.67 16.06 0.08
C ALA A 205 9.35 15.05 -1.05
N ARG A 206 10.28 14.83 -1.98
CA ARG A 206 10.11 13.82 -3.04
C ARG A 206 10.14 12.39 -2.52
N ARG A 207 10.85 12.12 -1.44
CA ARG A 207 10.88 10.79 -0.82
C ARG A 207 9.54 10.40 -0.19
N LEU A 208 8.70 11.38 0.16
CA LEU A 208 7.35 11.11 0.67
C LEU A 208 6.51 10.29 -0.32
N ASP A 209 6.75 10.37 -1.62
CA ASP A 209 6.07 9.54 -2.62
C ASP A 209 6.32 8.03 -2.38
N ASN A 210 7.56 7.66 -2.01
CA ASN A 210 7.90 6.28 -1.65
C ASN A 210 7.28 5.90 -0.30
N ASP A 211 7.31 6.82 0.68
CA ASP A 211 6.71 6.58 1.99
C ASP A 211 5.19 6.36 1.88
N VAL A 212 4.50 7.10 1.01
CA VAL A 212 3.06 6.89 0.67
C VAL A 212 2.85 5.51 0.05
N ALA A 213 3.70 5.10 -0.89
CA ALA A 213 3.60 3.78 -1.52
C ALA A 213 3.81 2.63 -0.50
N ASP A 214 4.71 2.81 0.47
CA ASP A 214 4.93 1.83 1.54
C ASP A 214 3.70 1.71 2.46
N VAL A 215 3.06 2.84 2.81
CA VAL A 215 1.80 2.85 3.59
C VAL A 215 0.66 2.22 2.80
N ASP A 216 0.54 2.50 1.49
CA ASP A 216 -0.46 1.87 0.62
C ASP A 216 -0.29 0.34 0.56
N ALA A 217 0.97 -0.15 0.50
CA ALA A 217 1.26 -1.58 0.56
C ALA A 217 0.85 -2.20 1.92
N ALA A 218 1.14 -1.52 3.04
CA ALA A 218 0.70 -1.94 4.37
C ALA A 218 -0.83 -1.98 4.50
N LEU A 219 -1.52 -1.00 3.92
CA LEU A 219 -2.98 -0.95 3.88
C LEU A 219 -3.57 -2.11 3.08
N ARG A 220 -3.04 -2.39 1.89
CA ARG A 220 -3.47 -3.55 1.07
C ARG A 220 -3.27 -4.86 1.83
N GLN A 221 -2.16 -5.01 2.52
CA GLN A 221 -1.91 -6.20 3.35
C GLN A 221 -2.92 -6.32 4.50
N ALA A 222 -3.28 -5.20 5.15
CA ALA A 222 -4.33 -5.17 6.16
C ALA A 222 -5.70 -5.53 5.56
N GLU A 223 -6.05 -4.98 4.40
CA GLU A 223 -7.27 -5.31 3.64
C GLU A 223 -7.37 -6.79 3.31
N ASP A 224 -6.30 -7.38 2.80
CA ASP A 224 -6.24 -8.82 2.49
C ASP A 224 -6.37 -9.69 3.74
N SER A 225 -5.85 -9.23 4.89
CA SER A 225 -6.00 -9.94 6.17
C SER A 225 -7.46 -9.98 6.67
N LEU A 226 -8.27 -8.98 6.30
CA LEU A 226 -9.68 -8.88 6.69
C LEU A 226 -10.62 -9.68 5.79
N ARG A 227 -10.26 -9.88 4.50
CA ARG A 227 -11.17 -10.46 3.48
C ARG A 227 -11.70 -11.85 3.81
N LEU A 228 -10.93 -12.69 4.49
CA LEU A 228 -11.31 -14.07 4.84
C LEU A 228 -11.29 -14.33 6.35
N ASN A 229 -11.20 -13.29 7.17
CA ASN A 229 -11.20 -13.45 8.62
C ASN A 229 -12.63 -13.35 9.17
N PRO A 230 -13.27 -14.48 9.55
CA PRO A 230 -14.67 -14.47 10.00
C PRO A 230 -14.89 -13.77 11.35
N ARG A 231 -13.80 -13.37 12.03
CA ARG A 231 -13.85 -12.75 13.37
C ARG A 231 -14.01 -11.23 13.33
N VAL A 232 -13.96 -10.58 12.14
CA VAL A 232 -13.93 -9.11 12.04
C VAL A 232 -15.14 -8.61 11.24
N LYS A 233 -16.24 -8.33 11.92
CA LYS A 233 -17.40 -7.62 11.32
C LYS A 233 -17.19 -6.10 11.20
N GLU A 234 -16.28 -5.52 11.98
CA GLU A 234 -16.02 -4.07 12.07
C GLU A 234 -14.96 -3.58 11.05
N GLY A 235 -14.29 -4.49 10.37
CA GLY A 235 -13.14 -4.16 9.51
C GLY A 235 -13.43 -3.34 8.25
N VAL A 236 -14.68 -3.33 7.76
CA VAL A 236 -15.01 -2.61 6.50
C VAL A 236 -14.98 -1.09 6.69
N LEU A 237 -15.58 -0.61 7.78
CA LEU A 237 -15.57 0.83 8.10
C LEU A 237 -14.16 1.33 8.37
N HIS A 238 -13.42 0.60 9.21
CA HIS A 238 -12.03 0.93 9.53
C HIS A 238 -11.14 1.01 8.29
N ARG A 239 -11.32 0.07 7.34
CA ARG A 239 -10.61 0.08 6.05
C ARG A 239 -10.90 1.35 5.25
N ILE A 240 -12.17 1.77 5.15
CA ILE A 240 -12.57 2.96 4.40
C ILE A 240 -11.93 4.20 5.04
N VAL A 241 -11.94 4.30 6.36
CA VAL A 241 -11.37 5.44 7.11
C VAL A 241 -9.84 5.52 6.88
N LEU A 242 -9.11 4.41 7.03
CA LEU A 242 -7.66 4.39 6.78
C LEU A 242 -7.32 4.73 5.33
N ARG A 243 -8.08 4.19 4.36
CA ARG A 243 -7.87 4.49 2.93
C ARG A 243 -8.08 5.97 2.63
N THR A 244 -9.20 6.51 3.09
CA THR A 244 -9.50 7.94 2.95
C THR A 244 -8.47 8.82 3.64
N GLY A 245 -7.96 8.39 4.82
CA GLY A 245 -6.88 9.06 5.52
C GLY A 245 -5.58 9.10 4.72
N LEU A 246 -5.19 7.97 4.13
CA LEU A 246 -4.01 7.92 3.26
C LEU A 246 -4.16 8.81 2.03
N ASP A 247 -5.32 8.78 1.35
CA ASP A 247 -5.59 9.64 0.19
C ASP A 247 -5.44 11.13 0.54
N THR A 248 -5.88 11.54 1.74
CA THR A 248 -5.68 12.90 2.26
C THR A 248 -4.19 13.22 2.46
N LEU A 249 -3.44 12.33 3.11
CA LEU A 249 -2.00 12.53 3.33
C LEU A 249 -1.21 12.55 2.02
N GLU A 250 -1.61 11.78 1.02
CA GLU A 250 -1.03 11.81 -0.32
C GLU A 250 -1.17 13.20 -0.96
N ILE A 251 -2.37 13.80 -0.89
CA ILE A 251 -2.60 15.17 -1.37
C ILE A 251 -1.70 16.14 -0.61
N CYS A 252 -1.65 16.04 0.73
CA CYS A 252 -0.78 16.89 1.55
C CYS A 252 0.71 16.71 1.19
N ALA A 253 1.17 15.50 0.87
CA ALA A 253 2.55 15.25 0.44
C ALA A 253 2.86 15.93 -0.91
N VAL A 254 1.91 15.89 -1.86
CA VAL A 254 2.05 16.60 -3.15
C VAL A 254 2.16 18.10 -2.92
N VAL A 255 1.29 18.67 -2.09
CA VAL A 255 1.30 20.11 -1.78
C VAL A 255 2.61 20.52 -1.09
N LEU A 256 3.06 19.73 -0.11
CA LEU A 256 4.33 19.97 0.59
C LEU A 256 5.53 19.93 -0.36
N ARG A 257 5.51 19.06 -1.36
CA ARG A 257 6.53 19.02 -2.42
C ARG A 257 6.50 20.29 -3.29
N VAL A 258 5.32 20.80 -3.63
CA VAL A 258 5.17 22.08 -4.37
C VAL A 258 5.73 23.22 -3.54
N LEU A 259 5.38 23.30 -2.26
CA LEU A 259 5.89 24.31 -1.33
C LEU A 259 7.42 24.26 -1.22
N ALA A 260 8.00 23.07 -1.00
CA ALA A 260 9.45 22.91 -0.94
C ALA A 260 10.15 23.27 -2.27
N ARG A 261 9.49 23.05 -3.41
CA ARG A 261 9.99 23.46 -4.72
C ARG A 261 9.99 24.97 -4.86
N THR A 262 8.88 25.63 -4.52
CA THR A 262 8.74 27.10 -4.55
C THR A 262 9.81 27.77 -3.71
N LEU A 263 10.04 27.27 -2.48
CA LEU A 263 11.10 27.78 -1.59
C LEU A 263 12.51 27.52 -2.14
N THR A 264 12.74 26.39 -2.80
CA THR A 264 14.04 26.09 -3.46
C THR A 264 14.30 27.05 -4.61
N ASP A 265 13.29 27.34 -5.42
CA ASP A 265 13.43 28.26 -6.56
C ASP A 265 13.62 29.71 -6.05
N LEU A 266 12.95 30.10 -4.97
CA LEU A 266 13.17 31.38 -4.30
C LEU A 266 14.58 31.51 -3.71
N ALA A 267 15.12 30.46 -3.08
CA ALA A 267 16.48 30.44 -2.57
C ALA A 267 17.54 30.56 -3.69
N ARG A 268 17.24 30.07 -4.89
CA ARG A 268 18.09 30.26 -6.08
C ARG A 268 18.08 31.71 -6.59
N GLU A 269 16.91 32.34 -6.53
CA GLU A 269 16.74 33.74 -6.95
C GLU A 269 17.39 34.70 -5.96
N ARG A 270 17.20 34.50 -4.65
CA ARG A 270 17.67 35.35 -3.55
C ARG A 270 18.97 34.88 -2.91
N ARG A 271 19.92 34.42 -3.70
CA ARG A 271 21.19 33.83 -3.22
C ARG A 271 21.87 34.67 -2.15
N GLY A 272 22.02 34.11 -0.93
CA GLY A 272 22.77 34.73 0.18
C GLY A 272 22.02 35.84 0.91
N THR A 273 20.74 36.06 0.60
CA THR A 273 19.87 36.99 1.32
C THR A 273 18.74 36.24 2.03
N GLU A 274 18.08 36.91 2.97
CA GLU A 274 16.87 36.39 3.61
C GLU A 274 15.76 36.14 2.57
N LEU A 275 15.05 35.01 2.73
CA LEU A 275 13.94 34.68 1.80
C LEU A 275 12.71 35.57 2.05
N PHE A 276 12.49 35.99 3.28
CA PHE A 276 11.37 36.81 3.72
C PHE A 276 11.85 37.87 4.72
N PRO A 277 11.11 39.00 4.87
CA PRO A 277 11.29 39.86 6.02
C PRO A 277 11.13 39.08 7.32
N LYS A 278 11.86 39.46 8.36
CA LYS A 278 11.99 38.71 9.59
C LYS A 278 10.64 38.42 10.29
N ASP A 279 9.75 39.39 10.30
CA ASP A 279 8.40 39.30 10.85
C ASP A 279 7.54 38.26 10.05
N VAL A 280 7.64 38.27 8.75
CA VAL A 280 6.99 37.30 7.85
C VAL A 280 7.58 35.89 8.02
N ALA A 281 8.91 35.79 8.11
CA ALA A 281 9.61 34.51 8.30
C ALA A 281 9.16 33.81 9.57
N LEU A 282 9.09 34.53 10.70
CA LEU A 282 8.60 34.03 11.98
C LEU A 282 7.12 33.63 11.92
N ALA A 283 6.28 34.39 11.25
CA ALA A 283 4.87 34.05 11.09
C ALA A 283 4.66 32.81 10.21
N LEU A 284 5.47 32.65 9.17
CA LEU A 284 5.44 31.45 8.31
C LEU A 284 5.99 30.22 9.04
N GLU A 285 7.01 30.36 9.90
CA GLU A 285 7.51 29.30 10.76
C GLU A 285 6.41 28.81 11.69
N ASP A 286 5.76 29.72 12.47
CA ASP A 286 4.65 29.36 13.37
C ASP A 286 3.48 28.73 12.59
N LEU A 287 3.17 29.22 11.40
CA LEU A 287 2.16 28.65 10.53
C LEU A 287 2.49 27.20 10.14
N LEU A 288 3.71 26.94 9.66
CA LEU A 288 4.14 25.60 9.29
C LEU A 288 4.13 24.64 10.50
N ASP A 289 4.52 25.12 11.69
CA ASP A 289 4.46 24.35 12.93
C ASP A 289 3.03 23.93 13.27
N ARG A 290 2.07 24.87 13.18
CA ARG A 290 0.64 24.58 13.43
C ARG A 290 0.04 23.61 12.43
N VAL A 291 0.35 23.81 11.15
CA VAL A 291 -0.12 22.90 10.10
C VAL A 291 0.49 21.50 10.29
N ALA A 292 1.75 21.42 10.69
CA ALA A 292 2.44 20.15 10.98
C ALA A 292 1.80 19.40 12.18
N ASP A 293 1.40 20.10 13.23
CA ASP A 293 0.70 19.52 14.38
C ASP A 293 -0.74 19.08 14.02
N THR A 294 -1.44 19.88 13.19
CA THR A 294 -2.77 19.54 12.66
C THR A 294 -2.71 18.23 11.84
N LEU A 295 -1.69 18.06 11.03
CA LEU A 295 -1.49 16.87 10.19
C LEU A 295 -1.29 15.60 11.03
N VAL A 296 -0.55 15.69 12.15
CA VAL A 296 -0.39 14.57 13.08
C VAL A 296 -1.70 14.28 13.81
N SER A 297 -2.43 15.31 14.25
CA SER A 297 -3.74 15.15 14.90
C SER A 297 -4.76 14.47 13.98
N PHE A 298 -4.74 14.80 12.69
CA PHE A 298 -5.54 14.11 11.66
C PHE A 298 -5.16 12.61 11.55
N ALA A 299 -3.87 12.28 11.46
CA ALA A 299 -3.42 10.91 11.38
C ALA A 299 -3.81 10.08 12.61
N VAL A 300 -3.71 10.66 13.81
CA VAL A 300 -4.17 10.04 15.06
C VAL A 300 -5.68 9.81 15.02
N LEU A 301 -6.48 10.75 14.54
CA LEU A 301 -7.93 10.57 14.40
C LEU A 301 -8.25 9.41 13.46
N VAL A 302 -7.59 9.35 12.30
CA VAL A 302 -7.78 8.28 11.31
C VAL A 302 -7.42 6.90 11.88
N SER A 303 -6.34 6.80 12.68
CA SER A 303 -5.90 5.54 13.29
C SER A 303 -6.77 5.10 14.49
N THR A 304 -7.37 6.05 15.21
CA THR A 304 -8.18 5.78 16.43
C THR A 304 -9.68 5.73 16.20
N HIS A 305 -10.18 6.00 14.98
CA HIS A 305 -11.60 6.20 14.67
C HIS A 305 -12.54 5.06 15.12
N VAL A 306 -12.02 3.87 15.44
CA VAL A 306 -12.80 2.71 15.92
C VAL A 306 -12.62 2.51 17.45
N SER A 307 -11.87 3.38 18.15
CA SER A 307 -11.64 3.30 19.58
C SER A 307 -12.55 4.25 20.37
N ALA A 308 -12.64 4.02 21.68
CA ALA A 308 -13.39 4.90 22.59
C ALA A 308 -12.84 6.35 22.66
N ASP A 309 -11.66 6.60 22.08
CA ASP A 309 -10.97 7.89 22.10
C ASP A 309 -11.21 8.73 20.82
N ALA A 310 -12.08 8.28 19.91
CA ALA A 310 -12.35 8.95 18.62
C ALA A 310 -12.87 10.40 18.83
N ASP A 311 -13.83 10.60 19.73
CA ASP A 311 -14.41 11.92 20.00
C ASP A 311 -13.34 12.91 20.51
N ALA A 312 -12.44 12.46 21.39
CA ALA A 312 -11.35 13.30 21.90
C ALA A 312 -10.31 13.65 20.80
N ALA A 313 -10.07 12.73 19.86
CA ALA A 313 -9.17 12.96 18.72
C ALA A 313 -9.79 13.95 17.73
N GLU A 314 -11.11 13.87 17.50
CA GLU A 314 -11.85 14.80 16.63
C GLU A 314 -11.86 16.22 17.23
N GLU A 315 -12.15 16.35 18.52
CA GLU A 315 -12.12 17.66 19.20
C GLU A 315 -10.71 18.29 19.18
N ARG A 316 -9.66 17.46 19.34
CA ARG A 316 -8.27 17.92 19.19
C ARG A 316 -7.98 18.42 17.80
N LEU A 317 -8.32 17.66 16.75
CA LEU A 317 -8.13 18.09 15.36
C LEU A 317 -8.86 19.40 15.06
N ALA A 318 -10.12 19.53 15.50
CA ALA A 318 -10.89 20.75 15.32
C ALA A 318 -10.26 21.95 16.07
N GLY A 319 -9.64 21.73 17.21
CA GLY A 319 -8.86 22.72 17.95
C GLY A 319 -7.63 23.18 17.18
N GLU A 320 -6.82 22.24 16.70
CA GLU A 320 -5.60 22.51 15.92
C GLU A 320 -5.92 23.22 14.60
N LEU A 321 -6.98 22.81 13.87
CA LEU A 321 -7.43 23.49 12.65
C LEU A 321 -7.80 24.96 12.90
N ARG A 322 -8.52 25.25 14.00
CA ARG A 322 -8.86 26.63 14.35
C ARG A 322 -7.62 27.46 14.66
N ALA A 323 -6.67 26.89 15.42
CA ALA A 323 -5.42 27.54 15.74
C ALA A 323 -4.56 27.79 14.50
N ALA A 324 -4.42 26.81 13.62
CA ALA A 324 -3.68 26.95 12.37
C ALA A 324 -4.28 28.00 11.44
N ARG A 325 -5.62 28.07 11.32
CA ARG A 325 -6.31 29.12 10.56
C ARG A 325 -6.09 30.52 11.14
N ALA A 326 -6.11 30.67 12.46
CA ALA A 326 -5.83 31.96 13.09
C ALA A 326 -4.39 32.46 12.81
N VAL A 327 -3.40 31.56 12.90
CA VAL A 327 -2.00 31.87 12.55
C VAL A 327 -1.86 32.15 11.06
N ARG A 328 -2.56 31.42 10.20
CA ARG A 328 -2.58 31.64 8.75
C ARG A 328 -3.13 33.04 8.43
N ASP A 329 -4.20 33.48 9.08
CA ASP A 329 -4.77 34.82 8.85
C ASP A 329 -3.79 35.92 9.28
N HIS A 330 -3.10 35.72 10.41
CA HIS A 330 -2.03 36.62 10.83
C HIS A 330 -0.86 36.71 9.83
N ALA A 331 -0.39 35.55 9.34
CA ALA A 331 0.64 35.50 8.30
C ALA A 331 0.17 36.20 7.01
N ALA A 332 -1.09 36.03 6.62
CA ALA A 332 -1.67 36.68 5.45
C ALA A 332 -1.68 38.22 5.58
N GLU A 333 -2.00 38.73 6.76
CA GLU A 333 -1.96 40.17 7.03
C GLU A 333 -0.55 40.74 6.86
N LEU A 334 0.48 40.05 7.38
CA LEU A 334 1.87 40.49 7.23
C LEU A 334 2.33 40.41 5.77
N LEU A 335 2.01 39.32 5.07
CA LEU A 335 2.31 39.18 3.65
C LEU A 335 1.66 40.24 2.79
N LEU A 336 0.41 40.61 3.10
CA LEU A 336 -0.31 41.67 2.41
C LEU A 336 0.38 43.04 2.60
N GLN A 337 0.92 43.34 3.79
CA GLN A 337 1.66 44.58 4.02
C GLN A 337 2.95 44.63 3.19
N VAL A 338 3.63 43.47 2.98
CA VAL A 338 4.81 43.40 2.11
C VAL A 338 4.42 43.61 0.64
N VAL A 339 3.34 42.97 0.19
CA VAL A 339 2.80 43.15 -1.18
C VAL A 339 2.43 44.62 -1.48
N GLN A 340 1.89 45.37 -0.49
CA GLN A 340 1.59 46.76 -0.65
C GLN A 340 2.86 47.61 -0.88
N ARG A 341 4.00 47.20 -0.33
CA ARG A 341 5.29 47.86 -0.53
C ARG A 341 5.99 47.43 -1.82
N ASP A 342 5.91 46.13 -2.16
CA ASP A 342 6.42 45.57 -3.40
C ASP A 342 5.34 44.67 -4.07
N PRO A 343 4.57 45.20 -5.03
CA PRO A 343 3.53 44.44 -5.71
C PRO A 343 4.03 43.24 -6.53
N ARG A 344 5.33 43.10 -6.79
CA ARG A 344 5.88 41.98 -7.56
C ARG A 344 5.81 40.67 -6.77
N GLU A 345 5.79 40.77 -5.46
CA GLU A 345 5.79 39.59 -4.54
C GLU A 345 4.38 38.95 -4.39
N TRP A 346 3.32 39.54 -4.91
CA TRP A 346 1.95 39.09 -4.68
C TRP A 346 1.70 37.65 -5.16
N GLN A 347 2.30 37.27 -6.31
CA GLN A 347 2.11 35.91 -6.87
C GLN A 347 2.72 34.85 -5.99
N LEU A 348 3.94 35.10 -5.49
CA LEU A 348 4.66 34.16 -4.61
C LEU A 348 3.90 33.99 -3.29
N TYR A 349 3.54 35.08 -2.64
CA TYR A 349 2.88 35.03 -1.33
C TYR A 349 1.46 34.48 -1.42
N GLY A 350 0.73 34.82 -2.49
CA GLY A 350 -0.57 34.22 -2.77
C GLY A 350 -0.49 32.71 -3.02
N ALA A 351 0.53 32.25 -3.76
CA ALA A 351 0.75 30.82 -3.98
C ALA A 351 1.09 30.09 -2.68
N LEU A 352 1.98 30.61 -1.83
CA LEU A 352 2.34 29.99 -0.55
C LEU A 352 1.13 29.84 0.37
N LEU A 353 0.30 30.88 0.49
CA LEU A 353 -0.92 30.82 1.30
C LEU A 353 -1.93 29.83 0.71
N ALA A 354 -2.10 29.81 -0.60
CA ALA A 354 -3.02 28.90 -1.27
C ALA A 354 -2.62 27.41 -1.06
N GLU A 355 -1.32 27.10 -1.05
CA GLU A 355 -0.84 25.75 -0.75
C GLU A 355 -1.11 25.36 0.72
N VAL A 356 -0.90 26.30 1.66
CA VAL A 356 -1.24 26.07 3.07
C VAL A 356 -2.75 25.89 3.26
N ASP A 357 -3.57 26.75 2.65
CA ASP A 357 -5.03 26.64 2.69
C ASP A 357 -5.49 25.28 2.17
N ARG A 358 -4.88 24.80 1.09
CA ARG A 358 -5.20 23.50 0.53
C ARG A 358 -4.93 22.35 1.51
N ILE A 359 -3.81 22.38 2.26
CA ILE A 359 -3.54 21.37 3.30
C ILE A 359 -4.62 21.47 4.39
N LEU A 360 -4.92 22.65 4.91
CA LEU A 360 -5.92 22.84 5.97
C LEU A 360 -7.32 22.39 5.54
N ASP A 361 -7.70 22.64 4.29
CA ASP A 361 -8.99 22.23 3.73
C ASP A 361 -9.09 20.72 3.52
N GLU A 362 -7.98 20.05 3.17
CA GLU A 362 -7.96 18.59 3.04
C GLU A 362 -7.99 17.88 4.41
N LEU A 363 -7.45 18.51 5.45
CA LEU A 363 -7.49 17.99 6.82
C LEU A 363 -8.84 18.26 7.52
N ASP A 364 -9.67 19.16 7.01
CA ASP A 364 -10.99 19.49 7.56
C ASP A 364 -12.05 18.50 7.05
N LEU A 365 -12.45 17.57 7.93
CA LEU A 365 -13.43 16.54 7.61
C LEU A 365 -14.82 17.08 7.26
N ASP A 366 -15.25 18.18 7.89
CA ASP A 366 -16.54 18.82 7.64
C ASP A 366 -16.56 19.47 6.26
N HIS A 367 -15.49 20.11 5.87
CA HIS A 367 -15.32 20.71 4.54
C HIS A 367 -15.30 19.63 3.46
N ARG A 368 -14.60 18.53 3.70
CA ARG A 368 -14.51 17.39 2.78
C ARG A 368 -15.84 16.67 2.61
N SER A 369 -16.56 16.42 3.70
CA SER A 369 -17.88 15.80 3.67
C SER A 369 -18.89 16.65 2.87
N ARG A 370 -18.85 17.97 3.02
CA ARG A 370 -19.67 18.89 2.25
C ARG A 370 -19.34 18.86 0.75
N ARG A 371 -18.04 18.89 0.38
CA ARG A 371 -17.62 18.77 -1.03
C ARG A 371 -18.08 17.46 -1.65
N LEU A 372 -17.94 16.32 -0.93
CA LEU A 372 -18.39 15.01 -1.41
C LEU A 372 -19.91 14.99 -1.64
N MET A 373 -20.70 15.58 -0.74
CA MET A 373 -22.14 15.70 -0.90
C MET A 373 -22.51 16.57 -2.12
N GLU A 374 -21.83 17.69 -2.31
CA GLU A 374 -22.03 18.57 -3.46
C GLU A 374 -21.69 17.86 -4.79
N GLU A 375 -20.60 17.09 -4.82
CA GLU A 375 -20.22 16.30 -6.00
C GLU A 375 -21.21 15.18 -6.31
N LEU A 376 -21.68 14.47 -5.28
CA LEU A 376 -22.71 13.44 -5.43
C LEU A 376 -24.03 14.03 -5.94
N ASP A 377 -24.42 15.18 -5.44
CA ASP A 377 -25.60 15.91 -5.90
C ASP A 377 -25.45 16.41 -7.35
N ARG A 378 -24.26 16.88 -7.70
CA ARG A 378 -23.95 17.27 -9.09
C ARG A 378 -24.03 16.07 -10.03
N HIS A 379 -23.41 14.96 -9.67
CA HIS A 379 -23.45 13.72 -10.45
C HIS A 379 -24.86 13.13 -10.56
N SER A 380 -25.66 13.24 -9.50
CA SER A 380 -27.05 12.78 -9.53
C SER A 380 -27.92 13.65 -10.45
N ARG A 381 -27.71 14.96 -10.45
CA ARG A 381 -28.37 15.90 -11.38
C ARG A 381 -27.96 15.66 -12.84
N GLU A 382 -26.65 15.50 -13.10
CA GLU A 382 -26.16 15.17 -14.45
C GLU A 382 -26.67 13.83 -14.97
N ARG A 383 -26.82 12.82 -14.09
CA ARG A 383 -27.44 11.53 -14.44
C ARG A 383 -28.94 11.66 -14.70
N ALA A 384 -29.64 12.50 -13.93
CA ALA A 384 -31.06 12.78 -14.14
C ALA A 384 -31.29 13.52 -15.46
N GLU A 385 -30.38 14.49 -15.80
CA GLU A 385 -30.45 15.21 -17.08
C GLU A 385 -30.09 14.34 -18.30
N ARG A 386 -29.19 13.34 -18.11
CA ARG A 386 -28.86 12.38 -19.19
C ARG A 386 -29.92 11.28 -19.38
N ARG A 387 -30.92 11.15 -18.50
CA ARG A 387 -32.02 10.16 -18.57
C ARG A 387 -33.37 10.67 -19.12
N PRO A 388 -33.52 11.80 -19.82
CA PRO A 388 -34.85 12.23 -20.29
C PRO A 388 -35.42 11.41 -21.44
N ARG A 389 -34.64 10.46 -22.02
CA ARG A 389 -35.10 9.70 -23.20
C ARG A 389 -35.72 8.34 -22.92
N LEU A 390 -35.52 7.78 -21.73
CA LEU A 390 -36.08 6.47 -21.39
C LEU A 390 -37.46 6.55 -20.76
N SER A 391 -37.78 7.55 -19.94
CA SER A 391 -39.15 7.76 -19.42
C SER A 391 -40.11 8.18 -20.51
N ALA A 392 -39.70 9.05 -21.43
CA ALA A 392 -40.52 9.44 -22.59
C ALA A 392 -40.76 8.29 -23.60
N PHE A 393 -39.95 7.26 -23.57
CA PHE A 393 -40.12 6.07 -24.39
C PHE A 393 -41.09 5.07 -23.75
N TYR A 394 -41.09 4.92 -22.44
CA TYR A 394 -42.04 4.10 -21.69
C TYR A 394 -43.46 4.74 -21.66
N ASP A 395 -43.58 6.04 -21.49
CA ASP A 395 -44.87 6.75 -21.59
C ASP A 395 -45.50 6.69 -23.00
N ARG A 396 -44.72 6.47 -24.06
CA ARG A 396 -45.26 6.25 -25.43
C ARG A 396 -45.66 4.80 -25.70
N LEU A 397 -45.22 3.87 -24.88
CA LEU A 397 -45.58 2.44 -25.02
C LEU A 397 -46.80 2.01 -24.19
N GLY A 398 -47.35 2.92 -23.37
CA GLY A 398 -48.62 2.69 -22.66
C GLY A 398 -48.57 1.52 -21.64
N VAL A 399 -47.41 1.29 -21.00
CA VAL A 399 -47.24 0.29 -19.94
C VAL A 399 -46.85 0.98 -18.66
#